data_a8dbe706d5184a3e6f2ae65549d2a920
#
_entry.id   a8dbe706d5184a3e6f2ae65549d2a920
#
_cell.length_a   1.000
_cell.length_b   1.000
_cell.length_c   1.000
_cell.angle_alpha   90.00
_cell.angle_beta   90.00
_cell.angle_gamma   90.00
#
_symmetry.space_group_name_H-M   'P 1'
#
loop_
_entity.id
_entity.type
_entity.pdbx_description
1 polymer ?
#
loop_
_entity_poly.entity_id
_entity_poly.type
_entity_poly.pdbx_seq_one_letter_code
_entity_poly.pdbx_strand_id
1 'polypeptide(L)'
;VSGATIENGTIIIQNGKIAAVGTNVQIPAGAEKIDGKGMSVFPGMIDAGTNMGLAEITLAVNGSVDLTEAGTMNANAKAIKGIHPHSAHVNVTRVNGITTVMSAPNGGLISGQAAIINLNGSTPDEMAVVREYALVINFPRIAVGGGFGGGFGGGGAAVDFNEAVRRRDTQVEELKKIFRNAESYFRAKDAYAKDKSLPYPTTDQKLEALAPFIKGEKPIIFTADRERDIRGVAKFVAEMKVKGILMGGQEAWKAADDLKKNNIPVIYTHIYSLPVRDDDDYDYLFAAPSKMAAAGVKFCISTGDVGPEVRDLPYHAGLAGAFGLSKEDALKSVTLYAAEILGVADKMGSLDVGKVANVVVADGELLEARTNIKYMFINGRMIPLTSRHTELFDSFKDRK
;
A
#
# COMPACT_ATOMS: atom_id res chain seq x y z
N VAL A 1 -17.57 -5.52 7.90
CA VAL A 1 -16.75 -5.93 6.74
C VAL A 1 -16.48 -7.43 6.71
N SER A 2 -16.34 -8.10 7.85
CA SER A 2 -16.19 -9.58 7.94
C SER A 2 -17.51 -10.32 8.13
N GLY A 3 -18.60 -9.61 8.42
CA GLY A 3 -19.93 -10.14 8.65
C GLY A 3 -20.99 -9.07 8.52
N ALA A 4 -22.24 -9.40 8.92
CA ALA A 4 -23.36 -8.48 8.91
C ALA A 4 -23.14 -7.31 9.88
N THR A 5 -23.77 -6.17 9.60
CA THR A 5 -23.80 -5.00 10.51
C THR A 5 -24.50 -5.38 11.81
N ILE A 6 -23.93 -4.98 12.93
CA ILE A 6 -24.49 -5.20 14.27
C ILE A 6 -25.13 -3.89 14.73
N GLU A 7 -26.46 -3.86 14.73
CA GLU A 7 -27.22 -2.70 15.23
C GLU A 7 -27.14 -2.62 16.75
N ASN A 8 -26.94 -1.41 17.28
CA ASN A 8 -26.80 -1.16 18.71
C ASN A 8 -25.71 -2.02 19.39
N GLY A 9 -24.63 -2.25 18.66
CA GLY A 9 -23.52 -3.09 19.10
C GLY A 9 -22.65 -2.41 20.17
N THR A 10 -21.96 -3.23 20.95
CA THR A 10 -20.92 -2.80 21.88
C THR A 10 -19.60 -3.42 21.43
N ILE A 11 -18.53 -2.65 21.42
CA ILE A 11 -17.16 -3.11 21.23
C ILE A 11 -16.35 -2.88 22.50
N ILE A 12 -15.61 -3.89 22.93
CA ILE A 12 -14.70 -3.79 24.08
C ILE A 12 -13.27 -3.87 23.57
N ILE A 13 -12.49 -2.86 23.95
CA ILE A 13 -11.06 -2.80 23.68
C ILE A 13 -10.31 -3.06 24.99
N GLN A 14 -9.42 -4.05 24.97
CA GLN A 14 -8.60 -4.40 26.11
C GLN A 14 -7.20 -4.84 25.67
N ASN A 15 -6.15 -4.35 26.32
CA ASN A 15 -4.76 -4.70 26.02
C ASN A 15 -4.39 -4.50 24.52
N GLY A 16 -4.89 -3.43 23.91
CA GLY A 16 -4.61 -3.12 22.51
C GLY A 16 -5.40 -3.93 21.48
N LYS A 17 -6.31 -4.80 21.91
CA LYS A 17 -7.08 -5.71 21.05
C LYS A 17 -8.58 -5.55 21.24
N ILE A 18 -9.33 -6.01 20.28
CA ILE A 18 -10.78 -6.18 20.37
C ILE A 18 -11.04 -7.42 21.22
N ALA A 19 -11.56 -7.19 22.44
CA ALA A 19 -11.84 -8.27 23.38
C ALA A 19 -13.23 -8.86 23.18
N ALA A 20 -14.21 -8.04 22.77
CA ALA A 20 -15.56 -8.49 22.46
C ALA A 20 -16.25 -7.51 21.51
N VAL A 21 -17.19 -8.02 20.71
CA VAL A 21 -18.08 -7.25 19.84
C VAL A 21 -19.43 -7.95 19.74
N GLY A 22 -20.54 -7.22 19.86
CA GLY A 22 -21.88 -7.80 19.77
C GLY A 22 -22.95 -6.92 20.44
N THR A 23 -24.20 -7.40 20.44
CA THR A 23 -25.35 -6.70 21.07
C THR A 23 -25.44 -6.91 22.57
N ASN A 24 -25.07 -8.10 23.05
CA ASN A 24 -25.19 -8.52 24.46
C ASN A 24 -23.81 -8.72 25.13
N VAL A 25 -22.94 -7.72 24.96
CA VAL A 25 -21.58 -7.80 25.51
C VAL A 25 -21.59 -7.31 26.96
N GLN A 26 -21.09 -8.14 27.88
CA GLN A 26 -20.91 -7.77 29.27
C GLN A 26 -19.73 -6.78 29.40
N ILE A 27 -20.04 -5.56 29.85
CA ILE A 27 -19.04 -4.51 30.03
C ILE A 27 -18.28 -4.76 31.34
N PRO A 28 -16.95 -4.85 31.33
CA PRO A 28 -16.16 -5.04 32.55
C PRO A 28 -16.36 -3.89 33.54
N ALA A 29 -16.32 -4.20 34.83
CA ALA A 29 -16.34 -3.18 35.87
C ALA A 29 -15.11 -2.26 35.75
N GLY A 30 -15.34 -0.95 35.82
CA GLY A 30 -14.28 0.06 35.69
C GLY A 30 -13.87 0.39 34.28
N ALA A 31 -14.52 -0.17 33.24
CA ALA A 31 -14.29 0.24 31.85
C ALA A 31 -14.72 1.69 31.63
N GLU A 32 -13.87 2.46 30.95
CA GLU A 32 -14.25 3.76 30.40
C GLU A 32 -15.30 3.55 29.30
N LYS A 33 -16.38 4.31 29.35
CA LYS A 33 -17.50 4.16 28.41
C LYS A 33 -17.60 5.37 27.51
N ILE A 34 -17.68 5.12 26.21
CA ILE A 34 -17.98 6.13 25.20
C ILE A 34 -19.38 5.85 24.66
N ASP A 35 -20.27 6.86 24.74
CA ASP A 35 -21.60 6.77 24.16
C ASP A 35 -21.50 6.93 22.63
N GLY A 36 -21.77 5.83 21.92
CA GLY A 36 -21.78 5.78 20.46
C GLY A 36 -23.17 5.99 19.83
N LYS A 37 -24.14 6.51 20.56
CA LYS A 37 -25.49 6.72 20.04
C LYS A 37 -25.49 7.59 18.78
N GLY A 38 -26.09 7.06 17.69
CA GLY A 38 -26.12 7.74 16.39
C GLY A 38 -24.80 7.71 15.63
N MET A 39 -23.82 6.93 16.08
CA MET A 39 -22.52 6.77 15.43
C MET A 39 -22.38 5.36 14.87
N SER A 40 -21.51 5.22 13.90
CA SER A 40 -21.10 3.95 13.31
C SER A 40 -19.66 3.62 13.64
N VAL A 41 -19.36 2.33 13.86
CA VAL A 41 -18.03 1.86 14.20
C VAL A 41 -17.47 1.02 13.06
N PHE A 42 -16.29 1.37 12.62
CA PHE A 42 -15.59 0.73 11.50
C PHE A 42 -14.19 0.27 11.91
N PRO A 43 -13.61 -0.74 11.23
CA PRO A 43 -12.17 -0.95 11.32
C PRO A 43 -11.45 0.25 10.72
N GLY A 44 -10.27 0.56 11.27
CA GLY A 44 -9.41 1.59 10.70
C GLY A 44 -9.04 1.27 9.26
N MET A 45 -9.05 2.28 8.39
CA MET A 45 -8.67 2.12 7.00
C MET A 45 -7.17 1.87 6.85
N ILE A 46 -6.83 1.16 5.76
CA ILE A 46 -5.47 0.74 5.41
C ILE A 46 -5.16 1.23 4.00
N ASP A 47 -4.17 2.10 3.85
CA ASP A 47 -3.66 2.46 2.54
C ASP A 47 -2.47 1.56 2.17
N ALA A 48 -2.68 0.73 1.17
CA ALA A 48 -1.76 -0.36 0.82
C ALA A 48 -0.61 0.05 -0.13
N GLY A 49 -0.51 1.32 -0.54
CA GLY A 49 0.51 1.74 -1.50
C GLY A 49 0.87 3.21 -1.38
N THR A 50 1.69 3.59 -0.40
CA THR A 50 2.10 4.98 -0.14
C THR A 50 3.61 5.11 0.02
N ASN A 51 4.07 6.36 0.10
CA ASN A 51 5.42 6.70 0.56
C ASN A 51 5.40 7.42 1.91
N MET A 52 4.37 7.21 2.72
CA MET A 52 4.17 7.88 4.01
C MET A 52 5.40 7.80 4.90
N GLY A 53 5.86 8.96 5.38
CA GLY A 53 7.02 9.08 6.24
C GLY A 53 8.38 9.07 5.53
N LEU A 54 8.42 8.78 4.23
CA LEU A 54 9.67 8.82 3.42
C LEU A 54 9.85 10.15 2.68
N ALA A 55 8.83 10.99 2.62
CA ALA A 55 8.92 12.32 2.02
C ALA A 55 8.04 13.30 2.80
N GLU A 56 8.59 14.47 3.10
CA GLU A 56 7.89 15.54 3.81
C GLU A 56 7.56 16.70 2.85
N ILE A 57 8.55 17.21 2.13
CA ILE A 57 8.39 18.25 1.12
C ILE A 57 9.04 17.75 -0.15
N THR A 58 8.24 17.32 -1.12
CA THR A 58 8.72 16.67 -2.35
C THR A 58 9.36 17.63 -3.35
N LEU A 59 9.00 18.93 -3.28
CA LEU A 59 9.52 19.95 -4.19
C LEU A 59 10.65 20.73 -3.53
N ALA A 60 11.86 20.63 -4.09
CA ALA A 60 13.04 21.47 -3.81
C ALA A 60 13.71 21.32 -2.44
N VAL A 61 13.34 20.38 -1.58
CA VAL A 61 13.99 20.15 -0.28
C VAL A 61 14.53 18.73 -0.19
N ASN A 62 15.67 18.47 -0.81
CA ASN A 62 16.27 17.13 -0.90
C ASN A 62 16.49 16.46 0.47
N GLY A 63 16.77 17.23 1.52
CA GLY A 63 16.97 16.69 2.88
C GLY A 63 15.70 16.20 3.57
N SER A 64 14.52 16.40 2.98
CA SER A 64 13.23 15.90 3.50
C SER A 64 12.67 14.74 2.70
N VAL A 65 13.44 14.16 1.76
CA VAL A 65 13.01 13.08 0.87
C VAL A 65 13.99 11.92 0.95
N ASP A 66 13.51 10.78 1.42
CA ASP A 66 14.26 9.51 1.53
C ASP A 66 13.51 8.38 0.77
N LEU A 67 13.08 8.71 -0.45
CA LEU A 67 12.30 7.81 -1.31
C LEU A 67 13.17 6.87 -2.13
N THR A 68 14.38 7.30 -2.49
CA THR A 68 15.15 6.68 -3.55
C THR A 68 16.62 6.53 -3.15
N GLU A 69 17.11 5.32 -3.24
CA GLU A 69 18.51 5.01 -3.07
C GLU A 69 19.29 5.12 -4.39
N ALA A 70 20.59 5.31 -4.29
CA ALA A 70 21.49 5.36 -5.44
C ALA A 70 21.59 4.01 -6.15
N GLY A 71 21.57 4.03 -7.50
CA GLY A 71 21.72 2.86 -8.35
C GLY A 71 20.41 2.16 -8.70
N THR A 72 20.51 1.06 -9.43
CA THR A 72 19.37 0.35 -10.00
C THR A 72 18.90 -0.85 -9.16
N MET A 73 19.75 -1.37 -8.29
CA MET A 73 19.50 -2.55 -7.47
C MET A 73 19.70 -2.24 -5.99
N ASN A 74 18.63 -2.06 -5.24
CA ASN A 74 18.65 -1.63 -3.84
C ASN A 74 17.88 -2.60 -2.92
N ALA A 75 17.99 -3.92 -3.17
CA ALA A 75 17.25 -4.96 -2.44
C ALA A 75 17.46 -4.91 -0.91
N ASN A 76 18.62 -4.41 -0.46
CA ASN A 76 18.98 -4.26 0.95
C ASN A 76 18.48 -2.96 1.59
N ALA A 77 17.99 -1.98 0.82
CA ALA A 77 17.37 -0.77 1.35
C ALA A 77 16.03 -1.10 2.02
N LYS A 78 15.74 -0.46 3.15
CA LYS A 78 14.56 -0.77 3.98
C LYS A 78 13.81 0.51 4.30
N ALA A 79 12.60 0.66 3.81
CA ALA A 79 11.75 1.84 4.04
C ALA A 79 11.64 2.20 5.53
N ILE A 80 11.56 1.21 6.42
CA ILE A 80 11.43 1.44 7.86
C ILE A 80 12.57 2.29 8.45
N LYS A 81 13.72 2.33 7.80
CA LYS A 81 14.87 3.13 8.26
C LYS A 81 14.79 4.61 7.90
N GLY A 82 14.07 4.91 6.81
CA GLY A 82 13.83 6.28 6.34
C GLY A 82 12.54 6.89 6.89
N ILE A 83 11.68 6.12 7.57
CA ILE A 83 10.40 6.65 8.08
C ILE A 83 10.62 7.71 9.15
N HIS A 84 10.02 8.89 8.91
CA HIS A 84 9.97 10.01 9.84
C HIS A 84 8.68 9.92 10.68
N PRO A 85 8.74 9.51 11.97
CA PRO A 85 7.55 9.27 12.79
C PRO A 85 6.80 10.55 13.15
N HIS A 86 7.47 11.70 13.11
CA HIS A 86 6.91 13.01 13.43
C HIS A 86 6.50 13.81 12.18
N SER A 87 6.36 13.15 11.04
CA SER A 87 5.84 13.78 9.83
C SER A 87 4.47 14.43 10.07
N ALA A 88 4.29 15.66 9.60
CA ALA A 88 3.00 16.34 9.66
C ALA A 88 1.90 15.55 8.91
N HIS A 89 2.28 14.81 7.88
CA HIS A 89 1.37 14.00 7.09
C HIS A 89 0.72 12.86 7.88
N VAL A 90 1.42 12.29 8.87
CA VAL A 90 0.88 11.25 9.74
C VAL A 90 -0.40 11.74 10.45
N ASN A 91 -0.33 12.93 11.06
CA ASN A 91 -1.48 13.50 11.77
C ASN A 91 -2.60 13.92 10.82
N VAL A 92 -2.26 14.51 9.68
CA VAL A 92 -3.24 14.92 8.66
C VAL A 92 -3.99 13.71 8.09
N THR A 93 -3.30 12.60 7.88
CA THR A 93 -3.89 11.37 7.33
C THR A 93 -4.78 10.65 8.34
N ARG A 94 -4.32 10.50 9.57
CA ARG A 94 -5.07 9.71 10.56
C ARG A 94 -6.39 10.35 10.97
N VAL A 95 -6.53 11.68 10.97
CA VAL A 95 -7.80 12.34 11.30
C VAL A 95 -8.94 11.98 10.35
N ASN A 96 -8.64 11.41 9.19
CA ASN A 96 -9.61 10.90 8.21
C ASN A 96 -9.90 9.39 8.35
N GLY A 97 -9.46 8.76 9.45
CA GLY A 97 -9.78 7.37 9.75
C GLY A 97 -8.80 6.34 9.19
N ILE A 98 -7.66 6.77 8.62
CA ILE A 98 -6.61 5.86 8.17
C ILE A 98 -5.69 5.54 9.36
N THR A 99 -5.59 4.26 9.72
CA THR A 99 -4.82 3.81 10.88
C THR A 99 -3.48 3.20 10.50
N THR A 100 -3.40 2.65 9.30
CA THR A 100 -2.26 1.84 8.86
C THR A 100 -1.96 2.15 7.40
N VAL A 101 -0.69 2.20 7.06
CA VAL A 101 -0.24 2.35 5.67
C VAL A 101 0.90 1.37 5.37
N MET A 102 1.02 0.98 4.11
CA MET A 102 2.26 0.43 3.60
C MET A 102 3.10 1.58 3.05
N SER A 103 4.32 1.73 3.54
CA SER A 103 5.29 2.70 3.05
C SER A 103 6.34 2.00 2.20
N ALA A 104 6.45 2.39 0.93
CA ALA A 104 7.28 1.77 -0.07
C ALA A 104 8.33 2.75 -0.62
N PRO A 105 9.60 2.32 -0.77
CA PRO A 105 10.60 3.12 -1.47
C PRO A 105 10.31 3.13 -2.98
N ASN A 106 10.89 4.08 -3.69
CA ASN A 106 10.77 4.23 -5.12
C ASN A 106 12.16 4.29 -5.79
N GLY A 107 12.19 4.32 -7.12
CA GLY A 107 13.43 4.49 -7.89
C GLY A 107 14.21 3.21 -8.16
N GLY A 108 15.08 3.27 -9.17
CA GLY A 108 15.82 2.09 -9.64
C GLY A 108 14.92 1.01 -10.24
N LEU A 109 15.52 -0.11 -10.63
CA LEU A 109 14.79 -1.31 -11.07
C LEU A 109 14.25 -2.08 -9.85
N ILE A 110 15.08 -2.24 -8.81
CA ILE A 110 14.73 -2.77 -7.50
C ILE A 110 14.88 -1.63 -6.48
N SER A 111 13.76 -1.13 -5.98
CA SER A 111 13.73 0.07 -5.13
C SER A 111 14.16 -0.19 -3.70
N GLY A 112 13.81 -1.36 -3.15
CA GLY A 112 14.06 -1.72 -1.76
C GLY A 112 12.88 -2.46 -1.15
N GLN A 113 12.86 -2.54 0.18
CA GLN A 113 11.86 -3.28 0.94
C GLN A 113 10.87 -2.31 1.58
N ALA A 114 9.58 -2.51 1.31
CA ALA A 114 8.48 -1.78 1.92
C ALA A 114 8.26 -2.19 3.38
N ALA A 115 7.66 -1.30 4.16
CA ALA A 115 7.23 -1.55 5.54
C ALA A 115 5.73 -1.28 5.70
N ILE A 116 5.08 -2.01 6.62
CA ILE A 116 3.70 -1.70 7.04
C ILE A 116 3.79 -1.06 8.41
N ILE A 117 3.19 0.12 8.57
CA ILE A 117 3.23 0.91 9.79
C ILE A 117 1.83 1.35 10.22
N ASN A 118 1.61 1.43 11.53
CA ASN A 118 0.51 2.16 12.12
C ASN A 118 0.84 3.66 12.18
N LEU A 119 -0.14 4.53 11.98
CA LEU A 119 0.04 5.99 12.02
C LEU A 119 0.05 6.53 13.44
N ASN A 120 0.71 5.82 14.35
CA ASN A 120 0.92 6.23 15.74
C ASN A 120 2.19 5.58 16.32
N GLY A 121 3.06 6.38 16.89
CA GLY A 121 4.32 5.98 17.49
C GLY A 121 5.31 7.15 17.46
N SER A 122 6.30 7.12 18.36
CA SER A 122 7.37 8.13 18.46
C SER A 122 8.64 7.71 17.74
N THR A 123 8.73 6.45 17.37
CA THR A 123 9.85 5.87 16.62
C THR A 123 9.33 5.00 15.48
N PRO A 124 10.11 4.78 14.41
CA PRO A 124 9.74 3.84 13.35
C PRO A 124 9.44 2.42 13.88
N ASP A 125 10.14 2.01 14.95
CA ASP A 125 9.97 0.70 15.57
C ASP A 125 8.63 0.56 16.29
N GLU A 126 8.16 1.61 16.97
CA GLU A 126 6.83 1.65 17.60
C GLU A 126 5.71 1.68 16.58
N MET A 127 5.94 2.30 15.43
CA MET A 127 4.97 2.34 14.32
C MET A 127 4.89 1.02 13.57
N ALA A 128 5.96 0.22 13.56
CA ALA A 128 6.09 -0.95 12.69
C ALA A 128 5.06 -2.06 13.01
N VAL A 129 4.26 -2.43 12.03
CA VAL A 129 3.45 -3.66 12.00
C VAL A 129 4.24 -4.79 11.34
N VAL A 130 4.88 -4.50 10.21
CA VAL A 130 5.81 -5.38 9.50
C VAL A 130 6.97 -4.55 8.99
N ARG A 131 8.17 -4.77 9.52
CA ARG A 131 9.36 -3.95 9.22
C ARG A 131 9.91 -4.13 7.81
N GLU A 132 9.85 -5.35 7.32
CA GLU A 132 10.38 -5.77 6.01
C GLU A 132 9.30 -6.64 5.36
N TYR A 133 8.38 -5.98 4.66
CA TYR A 133 7.18 -6.63 4.14
C TYR A 133 7.42 -7.24 2.76
N ALA A 134 7.66 -6.42 1.77
CA ALA A 134 7.74 -6.79 0.36
C ALA A 134 8.92 -6.11 -0.33
N LEU A 135 9.50 -6.77 -1.33
CA LEU A 135 10.44 -6.13 -2.24
C LEU A 135 9.67 -5.32 -3.28
N VAL A 136 10.10 -4.10 -3.57
CA VAL A 136 9.49 -3.24 -4.59
C VAL A 136 10.33 -3.25 -5.86
N ILE A 137 9.70 -3.60 -6.97
CA ILE A 137 10.31 -3.66 -8.30
C ILE A 137 9.52 -2.76 -9.25
N ASN A 138 10.19 -1.78 -9.84
CA ASN A 138 9.65 -1.01 -10.94
C ASN A 138 9.75 -1.86 -12.21
N PHE A 139 8.63 -2.51 -12.58
CA PHE A 139 8.65 -3.40 -13.73
C PHE A 139 8.95 -2.62 -15.02
N PRO A 140 9.88 -3.08 -15.87
CA PRO A 140 10.25 -2.38 -17.08
C PRO A 140 9.07 -2.14 -18.00
N ARG A 141 8.87 -0.87 -18.40
CA ARG A 141 7.76 -0.43 -19.26
C ARG A 141 8.24 -0.02 -20.65
N ILE A 142 7.33 -0.10 -21.62
CA ILE A 142 7.58 0.46 -22.96
C ILE A 142 7.30 1.96 -22.90
N ALA A 143 8.35 2.78 -22.91
CA ALA A 143 8.25 4.24 -22.91
C ALA A 143 8.53 4.76 -24.34
N VAL A 144 7.48 5.15 -25.05
CA VAL A 144 7.53 5.81 -26.35
C VAL A 144 7.23 7.29 -26.16
N GLY A 145 8.24 8.15 -26.35
CA GLY A 145 8.10 9.59 -26.30
C GLY A 145 8.37 10.21 -24.94
N GLY A 146 8.79 11.49 -24.93
CA GLY A 146 8.97 12.31 -23.74
C GLY A 146 7.61 12.60 -23.09
N GLY A 147 7.15 11.72 -22.21
CA GLY A 147 5.94 11.95 -21.43
C GLY A 147 6.13 13.14 -20.50
N PHE A 148 5.11 13.99 -20.37
CA PHE A 148 4.93 14.98 -19.32
C PHE A 148 4.81 14.25 -17.96
N GLY A 149 5.95 13.80 -17.47
CA GLY A 149 6.07 13.07 -16.19
C GLY A 149 7.18 13.70 -15.35
N GLY A 150 6.82 14.74 -14.62
CA GLY A 150 7.51 15.22 -13.43
C GLY A 150 8.98 15.61 -13.57
N GLY A 151 9.25 16.90 -13.69
CA GLY A 151 10.58 17.49 -13.53
C GLY A 151 10.93 18.45 -14.66
N PHE A 152 11.11 19.70 -14.32
CA PHE A 152 11.63 20.74 -15.21
C PHE A 152 12.92 20.27 -15.89
N GLY A 153 12.87 20.03 -17.21
CA GLY A 153 14.06 19.88 -18.05
C GLY A 153 14.34 18.47 -18.56
N GLY A 154 13.64 18.04 -19.60
CA GLY A 154 13.99 16.82 -20.31
C GLY A 154 13.04 16.49 -21.47
N GLY A 155 13.01 17.31 -22.51
CA GLY A 155 12.51 16.91 -23.83
C GLY A 155 13.42 15.85 -24.42
N GLY A 156 13.30 14.60 -24.01
CA GLY A 156 13.96 13.48 -24.67
C GLY A 156 13.34 13.29 -26.06
N ALA A 157 14.19 13.11 -27.08
CA ALA A 157 13.74 12.76 -28.41
C ALA A 157 12.78 11.56 -28.37
N ALA A 158 11.74 11.58 -29.20
CA ALA A 158 10.82 10.46 -29.34
C ALA A 158 11.64 9.21 -29.70
N VAL A 159 11.52 8.17 -28.87
CA VAL A 159 12.19 6.89 -29.10
C VAL A 159 11.30 6.07 -30.03
N ASP A 160 11.90 5.43 -31.02
CA ASP A 160 11.20 4.48 -31.89
C ASP A 160 10.57 3.37 -31.05
N PHE A 161 9.35 2.97 -31.43
CA PHE A 161 8.60 1.95 -30.67
C PHE A 161 9.37 0.63 -30.53
N ASN A 162 9.98 0.17 -31.62
CA ASN A 162 10.74 -1.08 -31.58
C ASN A 162 11.98 -0.98 -30.70
N GLU A 163 12.61 0.20 -30.64
CA GLU A 163 13.71 0.44 -29.72
C GLU A 163 13.24 0.48 -28.26
N ALA A 164 12.10 1.10 -27.97
CA ALA A 164 11.50 1.10 -26.65
C ALA A 164 11.16 -0.33 -26.17
N VAL A 165 10.63 -1.17 -27.07
CA VAL A 165 10.37 -2.60 -26.82
C VAL A 165 11.68 -3.33 -26.49
N ARG A 166 12.72 -3.17 -27.31
CA ARG A 166 14.02 -3.83 -27.06
C ARG A 166 14.63 -3.41 -25.72
N ARG A 167 14.57 -2.12 -25.40
CA ARG A 167 15.06 -1.61 -24.11
C ARG A 167 14.33 -2.27 -22.94
N ARG A 168 13.00 -2.33 -23.01
CA ARG A 168 12.19 -3.00 -21.99
C ARG A 168 12.55 -4.48 -21.87
N ASP A 169 12.67 -5.19 -23.01
CA ASP A 169 13.01 -6.62 -23.00
C ASP A 169 14.41 -6.88 -22.40
N THR A 170 15.37 -6.01 -22.72
CA THR A 170 16.72 -6.07 -22.12
C THR A 170 16.64 -5.89 -20.61
N GLN A 171 15.90 -4.91 -20.10
CA GLN A 171 15.74 -4.69 -18.67
C GLN A 171 15.01 -5.86 -17.97
N VAL A 172 14.03 -6.49 -18.62
CA VAL A 172 13.38 -7.71 -18.09
C VAL A 172 14.38 -8.85 -17.97
N GLU A 173 15.24 -9.06 -18.98
CA GLU A 173 16.29 -10.09 -18.91
C GLU A 173 17.36 -9.75 -17.85
N GLU A 174 17.71 -8.48 -17.67
CA GLU A 174 18.58 -8.04 -16.56
C GLU A 174 17.96 -8.38 -15.20
N LEU A 175 16.66 -8.10 -15.02
CA LEU A 175 15.93 -8.46 -13.81
C LEU A 175 15.97 -9.99 -13.57
N LYS A 176 15.68 -10.79 -14.58
CA LYS A 176 15.78 -12.26 -14.49
C LYS A 176 17.20 -12.73 -14.15
N LYS A 177 18.23 -12.08 -14.73
CA LYS A 177 19.63 -12.38 -14.42
C LYS A 177 19.96 -12.12 -12.96
N ILE A 178 19.47 -11.03 -12.37
CA ILE A 178 19.63 -10.73 -10.94
C ILE A 178 19.09 -11.89 -10.09
N PHE A 179 17.87 -12.37 -10.39
CA PHE A 179 17.24 -13.47 -9.66
C PHE A 179 18.03 -14.78 -9.81
N ARG A 180 18.43 -15.14 -11.02
CA ARG A 180 19.26 -16.33 -11.28
C ARG A 180 20.63 -16.27 -10.59
N ASN A 181 21.25 -15.08 -10.55
CA ASN A 181 22.50 -14.87 -9.83
C ASN A 181 22.32 -15.08 -8.33
N ALA A 182 21.23 -14.55 -7.76
CA ALA A 182 20.92 -14.76 -6.35
C ALA A 182 20.64 -16.25 -6.03
N GLU A 183 19.89 -16.97 -6.86
CA GLU A 183 19.71 -18.42 -6.71
C GLU A 183 21.07 -19.19 -6.74
N SER A 184 21.96 -18.80 -7.66
CA SER A 184 23.28 -19.40 -7.78
C SER A 184 24.16 -19.10 -6.56
N TYR A 185 24.08 -17.87 -6.05
CA TYR A 185 24.75 -17.44 -4.83
C TYR A 185 24.29 -18.26 -3.61
N PHE A 186 22.99 -18.46 -3.44
CA PHE A 186 22.47 -19.27 -2.33
C PHE A 186 22.82 -20.75 -2.47
N ARG A 187 22.80 -21.31 -3.68
CA ARG A 187 23.29 -22.68 -3.93
C ARG A 187 24.76 -22.86 -3.53
N ALA A 188 25.62 -21.87 -3.85
CA ALA A 188 27.02 -21.90 -3.45
C ALA A 188 27.19 -21.83 -1.92
N LYS A 189 26.38 -21.00 -1.23
CA LYS A 189 26.37 -20.93 0.25
C LYS A 189 25.92 -22.24 0.89
N ASP A 190 24.88 -22.86 0.35
CA ASP A 190 24.38 -24.15 0.84
C ASP A 190 25.39 -25.28 0.61
N ALA A 191 26.09 -25.26 -0.53
CA ALA A 191 27.17 -26.20 -0.80
C ALA A 191 28.32 -26.03 0.20
N TYR A 192 28.78 -24.79 0.43
CA TYR A 192 29.83 -24.51 1.43
C TYR A 192 29.39 -24.88 2.86
N ALA A 193 28.10 -24.72 3.19
CA ALA A 193 27.57 -25.11 4.49
C ALA A 193 27.71 -26.63 4.73
N LYS A 194 27.56 -27.44 3.67
CA LYS A 194 27.71 -28.91 3.67
C LYS A 194 29.13 -29.37 3.57
N ASP A 195 29.95 -28.66 2.78
CA ASP A 195 31.38 -29.00 2.54
C ASP A 195 32.23 -27.74 2.66
N LYS A 196 32.96 -27.64 3.78
CA LYS A 196 33.87 -26.52 4.09
C LYS A 196 35.16 -26.51 3.28
N SER A 197 35.45 -27.54 2.48
CA SER A 197 36.58 -27.56 1.55
C SER A 197 36.32 -26.70 0.30
N LEU A 198 35.05 -26.37 0.02
CA LEU A 198 34.67 -25.48 -1.06
C LEU A 198 35.06 -24.02 -0.75
N PRO A 199 35.27 -23.16 -1.77
CA PRO A 199 35.46 -21.74 -1.56
C PRO A 199 34.25 -21.09 -0.90
N TYR A 200 34.51 -20.26 0.13
CA TYR A 200 33.45 -19.47 0.73
C TYR A 200 32.99 -18.39 -0.25
N PRO A 201 31.69 -18.29 -0.61
CA PRO A 201 31.19 -17.23 -1.47
C PRO A 201 31.33 -15.85 -0.78
N THR A 202 31.95 -14.90 -1.45
CA THR A 202 32.04 -13.52 -0.94
C THR A 202 30.62 -12.98 -0.62
N THR A 203 30.46 -12.42 0.58
CA THR A 203 29.18 -11.89 1.02
C THR A 203 28.75 -10.70 0.16
N ASP A 204 27.59 -10.82 -0.47
CA ASP A 204 26.90 -9.75 -1.20
C ASP A 204 25.60 -9.39 -0.49
N GLN A 205 25.56 -8.22 0.16
CA GLN A 205 24.41 -7.76 0.94
C GLN A 205 23.13 -7.59 0.11
N LYS A 206 23.26 -7.24 -1.17
CA LYS A 206 22.12 -7.07 -2.07
C LYS A 206 21.53 -8.42 -2.46
N LEU A 207 22.36 -9.40 -2.75
CA LEU A 207 21.91 -10.77 -3.03
C LEU A 207 21.35 -11.43 -1.76
N GLU A 208 21.99 -11.24 -0.60
CA GLU A 208 21.45 -11.74 0.69
C GLU A 208 20.03 -11.25 0.95
N ALA A 209 19.79 -9.96 0.69
CA ALA A 209 18.49 -9.37 0.90
C ALA A 209 17.37 -9.94 0.00
N LEU A 210 17.73 -10.58 -1.13
CA LEU A 210 16.75 -11.21 -2.03
C LEU A 210 16.26 -12.58 -1.56
N ALA A 211 16.94 -13.22 -0.60
CA ALA A 211 16.64 -14.58 -0.17
C ALA A 211 15.14 -14.86 0.11
N PRO A 212 14.45 -14.10 0.98
CA PRO A 212 13.05 -14.41 1.33
C PRO A 212 12.09 -14.24 0.16
N PHE A 213 12.44 -13.40 -0.81
CA PHE A 213 11.61 -13.11 -1.98
C PHE A 213 11.74 -14.20 -3.04
N ILE A 214 12.96 -14.65 -3.31
CA ILE A 214 13.24 -15.74 -4.27
C ILE A 214 12.68 -17.07 -3.77
N LYS A 215 12.74 -17.32 -2.46
CA LYS A 215 12.15 -18.51 -1.84
C LYS A 215 10.62 -18.46 -1.74
N GLY A 216 10.00 -17.35 -2.16
CA GLY A 216 8.55 -17.14 -2.06
C GLY A 216 8.04 -17.04 -0.62
N GLU A 217 8.90 -16.75 0.35
CA GLU A 217 8.51 -16.52 1.75
C GLU A 217 7.82 -15.16 1.91
N LYS A 218 8.35 -14.13 1.24
CA LYS A 218 7.80 -12.78 1.22
C LYS A 218 7.36 -12.39 -0.19
N PRO A 219 6.35 -11.50 -0.34
CA PRO A 219 5.88 -11.06 -1.65
C PRO A 219 6.82 -10.03 -2.30
N ILE A 220 6.67 -9.89 -3.62
CA ILE A 220 7.28 -8.85 -4.44
C ILE A 220 6.17 -7.98 -5.01
N ILE A 221 6.26 -6.68 -4.81
CA ILE A 221 5.40 -5.68 -5.41
C ILE A 221 6.01 -5.26 -6.75
N PHE A 222 5.26 -5.43 -7.82
CA PHE A 222 5.62 -4.98 -9.15
C PHE A 222 4.78 -3.76 -9.51
N THR A 223 5.41 -2.64 -9.88
CA THR A 223 4.67 -1.47 -10.38
C THR A 223 4.49 -1.60 -11.89
N ALA A 224 3.24 -1.63 -12.34
CA ALA A 224 2.89 -1.62 -13.75
C ALA A 224 1.44 -1.15 -13.97
N ASP A 225 1.18 -0.44 -15.07
CA ASP A 225 -0.09 0.21 -15.35
C ASP A 225 -0.77 -0.28 -16.64
N ARG A 226 0.00 -0.51 -17.68
CA ARG A 226 -0.53 -0.91 -19.00
C ARG A 226 -0.73 -2.42 -19.08
N GLU A 227 -1.78 -2.84 -19.77
CA GLU A 227 -2.12 -4.24 -19.98
C GLU A 227 -0.91 -5.09 -20.38
N ARG A 228 -0.12 -4.63 -21.37
CA ARG A 228 1.07 -5.34 -21.83
C ARG A 228 2.12 -5.54 -20.73
N ASP A 229 2.37 -4.52 -19.92
CA ASP A 229 3.37 -4.58 -18.86
C ASP A 229 2.85 -5.45 -17.71
N ILE A 230 1.55 -5.39 -17.40
CA ILE A 230 0.87 -6.24 -16.42
C ILE A 230 0.95 -7.72 -16.84
N ARG A 231 0.70 -8.04 -18.11
CA ARG A 231 0.92 -9.40 -18.65
C ARG A 231 2.39 -9.81 -18.55
N GLY A 232 3.31 -8.86 -18.73
CA GLY A 232 4.75 -9.06 -18.51
C GLY A 232 5.06 -9.44 -17.07
N VAL A 233 4.46 -8.75 -16.09
CA VAL A 233 4.56 -9.08 -14.66
C VAL A 233 4.04 -10.49 -14.41
N ALA A 234 2.86 -10.83 -14.92
CA ALA A 234 2.27 -12.17 -14.72
C ALA A 234 3.17 -13.29 -15.27
N LYS A 235 3.75 -13.06 -16.45
CA LYS A 235 4.72 -13.98 -17.05
C LYS A 235 5.98 -14.11 -16.17
N PHE A 236 6.54 -12.99 -15.70
CA PHE A 236 7.72 -12.99 -14.82
C PHE A 236 7.45 -13.75 -13.52
N VAL A 237 6.32 -13.49 -12.87
CA VAL A 237 5.89 -14.16 -11.63
C VAL A 237 5.82 -15.67 -11.83
N ALA A 238 5.21 -16.12 -12.95
CA ALA A 238 5.10 -17.53 -13.29
C ALA A 238 6.47 -18.19 -13.55
N GLU A 239 7.34 -17.52 -14.33
CA GLU A 239 8.67 -18.03 -14.68
C GLU A 239 9.59 -18.12 -13.45
N MET A 240 9.59 -17.08 -12.62
CA MET A 240 10.46 -16.99 -11.43
C MET A 240 9.86 -17.66 -10.21
N LYS A 241 8.61 -18.12 -10.26
CA LYS A 241 7.88 -18.80 -9.16
C LYS A 241 7.84 -18.00 -7.87
N VAL A 242 7.69 -16.69 -7.97
CA VAL A 242 7.64 -15.77 -6.82
C VAL A 242 6.20 -15.39 -6.48
N LYS A 243 5.98 -14.83 -5.28
CA LYS A 243 4.70 -14.26 -4.88
C LYS A 243 4.62 -12.82 -5.38
N GLY A 244 3.79 -12.55 -6.38
CA GLY A 244 3.62 -11.22 -6.96
C GLY A 244 2.41 -10.48 -6.39
N ILE A 245 2.55 -9.17 -6.23
CA ILE A 245 1.47 -8.20 -6.02
C ILE A 245 1.66 -7.12 -7.09
N LEU A 246 0.61 -6.75 -7.79
CA LEU A 246 0.64 -5.64 -8.73
C LEU A 246 0.28 -4.35 -8.01
N MET A 247 1.09 -3.29 -8.15
CA MET A 247 0.75 -1.94 -7.69
C MET A 247 0.69 -0.99 -8.87
N GLY A 248 -0.30 -0.09 -8.89
CA GLY A 248 -0.67 0.72 -10.04
C GLY A 248 -1.92 0.16 -10.70
N GLY A 249 -1.75 -0.62 -11.74
CA GLY A 249 -2.82 -1.43 -12.32
C GLY A 249 -3.89 -0.66 -13.09
N GLN A 250 -3.54 0.46 -13.73
CA GLN A 250 -4.46 1.30 -14.49
C GLN A 250 -5.35 0.50 -15.47
N GLU A 251 -4.78 -0.51 -16.13
CA GLU A 251 -5.48 -1.41 -17.06
C GLU A 251 -5.58 -2.86 -16.53
N ALA A 252 -5.52 -3.08 -15.19
CA ALA A 252 -5.48 -4.42 -14.60
C ALA A 252 -6.68 -5.30 -14.97
N TRP A 253 -7.87 -4.72 -15.08
CA TRP A 253 -9.08 -5.44 -15.49
C TRP A 253 -8.98 -6.06 -16.89
N LYS A 254 -8.16 -5.49 -17.81
CA LYS A 254 -7.90 -6.06 -19.12
C LYS A 254 -7.01 -7.31 -19.09
N ALA A 255 -6.20 -7.46 -18.04
CA ALA A 255 -5.30 -8.61 -17.81
C ALA A 255 -5.82 -9.56 -16.71
N ALA A 256 -7.11 -9.51 -16.39
CA ALA A 256 -7.74 -10.22 -15.28
C ALA A 256 -7.43 -11.73 -15.28
N ASP A 257 -7.45 -12.38 -16.43
CA ASP A 257 -7.22 -13.81 -16.53
C ASP A 257 -5.79 -14.20 -16.14
N ASP A 258 -4.80 -13.41 -16.57
CA ASP A 258 -3.40 -13.64 -16.22
C ASP A 258 -3.13 -13.36 -14.73
N LEU A 259 -3.75 -12.31 -14.16
CA LEU A 259 -3.65 -11.97 -12.75
C LEU A 259 -4.25 -13.09 -11.87
N LYS A 260 -5.46 -13.56 -12.20
CA LYS A 260 -6.11 -14.67 -11.47
C LYS A 260 -5.33 -15.97 -11.59
N LYS A 261 -4.90 -16.34 -12.79
CA LYS A 261 -4.13 -17.57 -13.04
C LYS A 261 -2.87 -17.66 -12.19
N ASN A 262 -2.22 -16.51 -11.96
CA ASN A 262 -0.97 -16.43 -11.20
C ASN A 262 -1.17 -15.95 -9.75
N ASN A 263 -2.42 -15.84 -9.27
CA ASN A 263 -2.76 -15.36 -7.92
C ASN A 263 -2.10 -14.01 -7.59
N ILE A 264 -2.11 -13.06 -8.53
CA ILE A 264 -1.54 -11.72 -8.36
C ILE A 264 -2.66 -10.75 -7.97
N PRO A 265 -2.78 -10.34 -6.71
CA PRO A 265 -3.72 -9.31 -6.30
C PRO A 265 -3.21 -7.93 -6.75
N VAL A 266 -4.13 -6.96 -6.76
CA VAL A 266 -3.88 -5.60 -7.25
C VAL A 266 -4.03 -4.57 -6.13
N ILE A 267 -3.04 -3.72 -5.96
CA ILE A 267 -3.13 -2.46 -5.20
C ILE A 267 -3.39 -1.37 -6.24
N TYR A 268 -4.65 -0.98 -6.39
CA TYR A 268 -5.10 -0.03 -7.41
C TYR A 268 -4.92 1.41 -6.94
N THR A 269 -4.15 2.22 -7.69
CA THR A 269 -3.73 3.56 -7.27
C THR A 269 -4.20 4.71 -8.17
N HIS A 270 -5.08 4.44 -9.14
CA HIS A 270 -5.39 5.41 -10.20
C HIS A 270 -6.78 6.04 -10.15
N ILE A 271 -7.45 6.05 -8.98
CA ILE A 271 -8.79 6.64 -8.88
C ILE A 271 -8.80 8.13 -9.29
N TYR A 272 -7.82 8.92 -8.83
CA TYR A 272 -7.76 10.36 -9.17
C TYR A 272 -6.84 10.69 -10.35
N SER A 273 -6.39 9.67 -11.08
CA SER A 273 -5.63 9.89 -12.31
C SER A 273 -6.53 10.34 -13.47
N LEU A 274 -5.95 11.09 -14.38
CA LEU A 274 -6.64 11.47 -15.62
C LEU A 274 -6.47 10.36 -16.68
N PRO A 275 -7.41 10.24 -17.62
CA PRO A 275 -7.24 9.41 -18.81
C PRO A 275 -5.95 9.78 -19.55
N VAL A 276 -5.27 8.77 -20.10
CA VAL A 276 -3.95 8.99 -20.70
C VAL A 276 -4.05 9.07 -22.23
N ARG A 277 -5.06 8.44 -22.82
CA ARG A 277 -5.32 8.48 -24.25
C ARG A 277 -6.52 9.38 -24.51
N ASP A 278 -6.51 10.07 -25.66
CA ASP A 278 -7.59 10.96 -26.07
C ASP A 278 -8.92 10.21 -26.33
N ASP A 279 -8.83 8.90 -26.59
CA ASP A 279 -9.97 8.00 -26.82
C ASP A 279 -10.40 7.20 -25.58
N ASP A 280 -9.74 7.38 -24.43
CA ASP A 280 -10.18 6.76 -23.18
C ASP A 280 -11.45 7.48 -22.65
N ASP A 281 -12.44 6.70 -22.20
CA ASP A 281 -13.61 7.25 -21.51
C ASP A 281 -13.16 8.03 -20.26
N TYR A 282 -13.82 9.15 -19.99
CA TYR A 282 -13.45 10.03 -18.85
C TYR A 282 -13.51 9.33 -17.50
N ASP A 283 -14.36 8.30 -17.39
CA ASP A 283 -14.64 7.58 -16.15
C ASP A 283 -13.97 6.21 -16.07
N TYR A 284 -13.18 5.81 -17.07
CA TYR A 284 -12.68 4.45 -17.15
C TYR A 284 -11.81 4.05 -15.93
N LEU A 285 -11.12 5.03 -15.32
CA LEU A 285 -10.31 4.82 -14.11
C LEU A 285 -11.17 4.70 -12.86
N PHE A 286 -12.26 5.45 -12.78
CA PHE A 286 -13.20 5.39 -11.67
C PHE A 286 -13.98 4.06 -11.67
N ALA A 287 -14.31 3.56 -12.87
CA ALA A 287 -15.01 2.31 -13.07
C ALA A 287 -14.08 1.07 -13.06
N ALA A 288 -12.76 1.23 -13.11
CA ALA A 288 -11.83 0.10 -13.14
C ALA A 288 -11.98 -0.85 -11.93
N PRO A 289 -12.19 -0.39 -10.67
CA PRO A 289 -12.44 -1.28 -9.54
C PRO A 289 -13.68 -2.16 -9.72
N SER A 290 -14.78 -1.61 -10.24
CA SER A 290 -16.00 -2.40 -10.50
C SER A 290 -15.77 -3.44 -11.60
N LYS A 291 -14.99 -3.12 -12.63
CA LYS A 291 -14.60 -4.06 -13.70
C LYS A 291 -13.69 -5.17 -13.16
N MET A 292 -12.75 -4.84 -12.25
CA MET A 292 -11.91 -5.85 -11.58
C MET A 292 -12.75 -6.77 -10.68
N ALA A 293 -13.69 -6.22 -9.91
CA ALA A 293 -14.61 -7.00 -9.08
C ALA A 293 -15.44 -7.97 -9.95
N ALA A 294 -16.06 -7.48 -11.02
CA ALA A 294 -16.84 -8.30 -11.96
C ALA A 294 -15.99 -9.40 -12.62
N ALA A 295 -14.71 -9.13 -12.88
CA ALA A 295 -13.77 -10.11 -13.42
C ALA A 295 -13.22 -11.08 -12.36
N GLY A 296 -13.55 -10.90 -11.07
CA GLY A 296 -13.07 -11.73 -9.97
C GLY A 296 -11.58 -11.55 -9.65
N VAL A 297 -11.01 -10.39 -9.96
CA VAL A 297 -9.66 -10.01 -9.57
C VAL A 297 -9.67 -9.56 -8.10
N LYS A 298 -8.78 -10.08 -7.28
CA LYS A 298 -8.59 -9.60 -5.91
C LYS A 298 -7.86 -8.26 -5.94
N PHE A 299 -8.46 -7.21 -5.36
CA PHE A 299 -7.86 -5.88 -5.34
C PHE A 299 -8.15 -5.13 -4.04
N CYS A 300 -7.37 -4.09 -3.78
CA CYS A 300 -7.67 -3.02 -2.83
C CYS A 300 -7.44 -1.67 -3.50
N ILE A 301 -8.07 -0.63 -2.96
CA ILE A 301 -7.88 0.75 -3.39
C ILE A 301 -6.83 1.41 -2.49
N SER A 302 -5.94 2.17 -3.10
CA SER A 302 -4.90 2.94 -2.45
C SER A 302 -4.79 4.31 -3.11
N THR A 303 -4.28 5.29 -2.40
CA THR A 303 -4.02 6.61 -2.98
C THR A 303 -2.83 6.58 -3.94
N GLY A 304 -1.85 5.72 -3.71
CA GLY A 304 -0.63 5.65 -4.51
C GLY A 304 0.31 6.83 -4.28
N ASP A 305 0.12 7.60 -3.21
CA ASP A 305 0.65 8.93 -3.13
C ASP A 305 1.64 9.17 -1.98
N VAL A 306 2.28 10.34 -2.09
CA VAL A 306 3.21 10.87 -1.09
C VAL A 306 2.46 11.74 -0.09
N GLY A 307 2.53 11.36 1.16
CA GLY A 307 2.19 12.19 2.31
C GLY A 307 0.80 12.83 2.35
N PRO A 308 0.61 14.04 1.79
CA PRO A 308 -0.58 14.85 2.10
C PRO A 308 -1.89 14.29 1.52
N GLU A 309 -1.85 13.54 0.42
CA GLU A 309 -3.04 13.06 -0.29
C GLU A 309 -3.49 11.68 0.19
N VAL A 310 -2.69 11.01 1.01
CA VAL A 310 -3.08 9.73 1.64
C VAL A 310 -4.36 9.86 2.47
N ARG A 311 -4.64 11.05 3.04
CA ARG A 311 -5.89 11.37 3.74
C ARG A 311 -7.15 11.18 2.88
N ASP A 312 -7.01 11.21 1.54
CA ASP A 312 -8.13 11.16 0.61
C ASP A 312 -8.59 9.73 0.28
N LEU A 313 -7.96 8.72 0.90
CA LEU A 313 -8.29 7.30 0.72
C LEU A 313 -9.81 7.00 0.80
N PRO A 314 -10.59 7.49 1.79
CA PRO A 314 -12.02 7.23 1.84
C PRO A 314 -12.76 7.76 0.60
N TYR A 315 -12.33 8.88 0.05
CA TYR A 315 -12.95 9.49 -1.13
C TYR A 315 -12.60 8.73 -2.42
N HIS A 316 -11.41 8.13 -2.50
CA HIS A 316 -11.07 7.19 -3.58
C HIS A 316 -12.03 6.00 -3.61
N ALA A 317 -12.26 5.38 -2.45
CA ALA A 317 -13.18 4.25 -2.36
C ALA A 317 -14.65 4.68 -2.59
N GLY A 318 -15.04 5.84 -2.07
CA GLY A 318 -16.38 6.43 -2.30
C GLY A 318 -16.66 6.69 -3.78
N LEU A 319 -15.66 7.25 -4.49
CA LEU A 319 -15.76 7.50 -5.94
C LEU A 319 -15.90 6.19 -6.73
N ALA A 320 -15.10 5.15 -6.41
CA ALA A 320 -15.26 3.84 -7.01
C ALA A 320 -16.67 3.26 -6.77
N GLY A 321 -17.26 3.50 -5.58
CA GLY A 321 -18.65 3.16 -5.27
C GLY A 321 -19.65 3.89 -6.16
N ALA A 322 -19.43 5.17 -6.45
CA ALA A 322 -20.27 5.96 -7.34
C ALA A 322 -20.20 5.46 -8.81
N PHE A 323 -19.11 4.80 -9.19
CA PHE A 323 -18.88 4.26 -10.54
C PHE A 323 -18.99 2.73 -10.61
N GLY A 324 -19.89 2.15 -9.81
CA GLY A 324 -20.37 0.78 -9.99
C GLY A 324 -19.76 -0.28 -9.08
N LEU A 325 -18.82 0.07 -8.20
CA LEU A 325 -18.40 -0.84 -7.14
C LEU A 325 -19.45 -0.89 -6.03
N SER A 326 -19.77 -2.07 -5.48
CA SER A 326 -20.69 -2.17 -4.36
C SER A 326 -20.20 -1.37 -3.14
N LYS A 327 -21.09 -0.79 -2.35
CA LYS A 327 -20.73 -0.07 -1.11
C LYS A 327 -19.91 -0.95 -0.17
N GLU A 328 -20.28 -2.22 -0.09
CA GLU A 328 -19.58 -3.21 0.74
C GLU A 328 -18.16 -3.43 0.23
N ASP A 329 -17.97 -3.66 -1.08
CA ASP A 329 -16.65 -3.85 -1.67
C ASP A 329 -15.82 -2.57 -1.60
N ALA A 330 -16.42 -1.40 -1.77
CA ALA A 330 -15.73 -0.13 -1.61
C ALA A 330 -15.15 0.02 -0.19
N LEU A 331 -15.93 -0.28 0.85
CA LEU A 331 -15.44 -0.27 2.23
C LEU A 331 -14.39 -1.37 2.48
N LYS A 332 -14.63 -2.58 1.99
CA LYS A 332 -13.67 -3.69 2.13
C LYS A 332 -12.36 -3.41 1.40
N SER A 333 -12.40 -2.70 0.27
CA SER A 333 -11.20 -2.38 -0.52
C SER A 333 -10.17 -1.53 0.21
N VAL A 334 -10.60 -0.75 1.20
CA VAL A 334 -9.74 0.09 2.05
C VAL A 334 -9.63 -0.43 3.50
N THR A 335 -10.12 -1.63 3.76
CA THR A 335 -10.08 -2.27 5.08
C THR A 335 -9.65 -3.74 4.97
N LEU A 336 -10.60 -4.67 4.88
CA LEU A 336 -10.33 -6.11 4.90
C LEU A 336 -9.53 -6.58 3.68
N TYR A 337 -9.88 -6.15 2.47
CA TYR A 337 -9.15 -6.59 1.27
C TYR A 337 -7.72 -6.05 1.25
N ALA A 338 -7.51 -4.81 1.71
CA ALA A 338 -6.16 -4.27 1.89
C ALA A 338 -5.36 -5.09 2.90
N ALA A 339 -5.96 -5.44 4.04
CA ALA A 339 -5.31 -6.29 5.05
C ALA A 339 -4.98 -7.69 4.53
N GLU A 340 -5.86 -8.29 3.72
CA GLU A 340 -5.65 -9.60 3.11
C GLU A 340 -4.51 -9.57 2.08
N ILE A 341 -4.47 -8.55 1.22
CA ILE A 341 -3.42 -8.39 0.21
C ILE A 341 -2.06 -8.15 0.88
N LEU A 342 -2.05 -7.36 1.96
CA LEU A 342 -0.86 -7.12 2.76
C LEU A 342 -0.50 -8.29 3.71
N GLY A 343 -1.30 -9.35 3.77
CA GLY A 343 -1.03 -10.52 4.61
C GLY A 343 -1.09 -10.23 6.11
N VAL A 344 -1.90 -9.24 6.52
CA VAL A 344 -2.09 -8.85 7.94
C VAL A 344 -3.55 -8.96 8.39
N ALA A 345 -4.39 -9.68 7.62
CA ALA A 345 -5.81 -9.84 7.92
C ALA A 345 -6.08 -10.64 9.21
N ASP A 346 -5.13 -11.45 9.65
CA ASP A 346 -5.15 -12.09 10.97
C ASP A 346 -5.05 -11.10 12.13
N LYS A 347 -4.49 -9.91 11.88
CA LYS A 347 -4.23 -8.88 12.87
C LYS A 347 -5.17 -7.68 12.81
N MET A 348 -5.63 -7.29 11.61
CA MET A 348 -6.40 -6.05 11.39
C MET A 348 -7.30 -6.10 10.15
N GLY A 349 -7.97 -4.99 9.81
CA GLY A 349 -8.83 -4.86 8.63
C GLY A 349 -10.29 -5.24 8.88
N SER A 350 -10.64 -5.73 10.06
CA SER A 350 -12.03 -5.99 10.49
C SER A 350 -12.14 -5.86 12.01
N LEU A 351 -13.37 -5.86 12.54
CA LEU A 351 -13.66 -5.74 13.98
C LEU A 351 -13.79 -7.10 14.68
N ASP A 352 -13.12 -8.14 14.19
CA ASP A 352 -13.20 -9.47 14.79
C ASP A 352 -12.44 -9.52 16.13
N VAL A 353 -12.96 -10.31 17.06
CA VAL A 353 -12.34 -10.53 18.36
C VAL A 353 -10.92 -11.09 18.22
N GLY A 354 -10.00 -10.56 19.01
CA GLY A 354 -8.58 -10.93 19.03
C GLY A 354 -7.71 -10.07 18.10
N LYS A 355 -8.29 -9.34 17.15
CA LYS A 355 -7.54 -8.42 16.29
C LYS A 355 -7.10 -7.17 17.04
N VAL A 356 -6.09 -6.51 16.52
CA VAL A 356 -5.60 -5.21 17.01
C VAL A 356 -6.73 -4.19 16.92
N ALA A 357 -6.94 -3.44 18.00
CA ALA A 357 -7.98 -2.45 18.05
C ALA A 357 -7.57 -1.16 17.31
N ASN A 358 -7.52 -1.26 15.98
CA ASN A 358 -7.50 -0.14 15.05
C ASN A 358 -8.96 0.13 14.66
N VAL A 359 -9.61 1.08 15.36
CA VAL A 359 -11.05 1.31 15.33
C VAL A 359 -11.34 2.76 15.06
N VAL A 360 -12.32 3.03 14.22
CA VAL A 360 -12.80 4.36 13.87
C VAL A 360 -14.28 4.47 14.22
N VAL A 361 -14.66 5.54 14.90
CA VAL A 361 -16.06 5.87 15.23
C VAL A 361 -16.43 7.15 14.50
N ALA A 362 -17.48 7.12 13.71
CA ALA A 362 -17.88 8.21 12.82
C ALA A 362 -19.37 8.54 12.96
N ASP A 363 -19.76 9.78 12.63
CA ASP A 363 -21.16 10.24 12.66
C ASP A 363 -21.93 9.95 11.36
N GLY A 364 -21.38 9.11 10.48
CA GLY A 364 -21.98 8.74 9.20
C GLY A 364 -21.29 7.56 8.56
N GLU A 365 -21.51 7.38 7.26
CA GLU A 365 -20.85 6.39 6.41
C GLU A 365 -19.39 6.79 6.19
N LEU A 366 -18.45 5.88 6.42
CA LEU A 366 -17.01 6.18 6.44
C LEU A 366 -16.45 6.76 5.13
N LEU A 367 -17.06 6.40 4.00
CA LEU A 367 -16.61 6.82 2.66
C LEU A 367 -17.27 8.12 2.16
N GLU A 368 -18.15 8.71 2.96
CA GLU A 368 -18.85 9.96 2.61
C GLU A 368 -18.06 11.19 3.07
N ALA A 369 -17.92 12.18 2.17
CA ALA A 369 -17.14 13.39 2.45
C ALA A 369 -17.68 14.25 3.60
N ARG A 370 -18.97 14.11 3.94
CA ARG A 370 -19.61 14.85 5.05
C ARG A 370 -19.43 14.19 6.41
N THR A 371 -18.94 12.96 6.43
CA THR A 371 -18.76 12.19 7.66
C THR A 371 -17.59 12.72 8.47
N ASN A 372 -17.80 12.89 9.76
CA ASN A 372 -16.72 13.28 10.68
C ASN A 372 -16.32 12.07 11.53
N ILE A 373 -15.03 11.87 11.66
CA ILE A 373 -14.47 10.93 12.63
C ILE A 373 -14.61 11.56 14.02
N LYS A 374 -15.25 10.86 14.97
CA LYS A 374 -15.46 11.31 16.34
C LYS A 374 -14.45 10.74 17.32
N TYR A 375 -14.11 9.46 17.16
CA TYR A 375 -13.08 8.80 17.94
C TYR A 375 -12.27 7.87 17.05
N MET A 376 -11.02 7.72 17.41
CA MET A 376 -10.10 6.84 16.71
C MET A 376 -9.19 6.13 17.70
N PHE A 377 -8.99 4.85 17.47
CA PHE A 377 -8.09 4.02 18.27
C PHE A 377 -7.07 3.36 17.34
N ILE A 378 -5.79 3.43 17.74
CA ILE A 378 -4.70 2.70 17.10
C ILE A 378 -3.99 1.90 18.20
N ASN A 379 -3.85 0.58 17.99
CA ASN A 379 -3.35 -0.34 19.00
C ASN A 379 -4.14 -0.23 20.33
N GLY A 380 -5.44 0.05 20.25
CA GLY A 380 -6.32 0.23 21.41
C GLY A 380 -6.14 1.52 22.18
N ARG A 381 -5.26 2.41 21.78
CA ARG A 381 -5.07 3.73 22.38
C ARG A 381 -5.90 4.76 21.63
N MET A 382 -6.67 5.56 22.36
CA MET A 382 -7.40 6.68 21.78
C MET A 382 -6.42 7.73 21.25
N ILE A 383 -6.62 8.15 20.01
CA ILE A 383 -5.74 9.09 19.29
C ILE A 383 -6.42 10.46 19.23
N PRO A 384 -5.71 11.55 19.58
CA PRO A 384 -6.21 12.90 19.35
C PRO A 384 -6.45 13.16 17.86
N LEU A 385 -7.64 13.66 17.52
CA LEU A 385 -8.03 14.04 16.17
C LEU A 385 -7.59 15.46 15.82
N THR A 386 -6.33 15.78 16.12
CA THR A 386 -5.71 17.07 15.81
C THR A 386 -4.66 16.94 14.74
N SER A 387 -4.61 17.90 13.86
CA SER A 387 -3.64 18.01 12.80
C SER A 387 -3.25 19.49 12.61
N ARG A 388 -2.18 19.72 11.87
CA ARG A 388 -1.80 21.10 11.50
C ARG A 388 -2.94 21.86 10.81
N HIS A 389 -3.80 21.19 10.05
CA HIS A 389 -4.94 21.82 9.40
C HIS A 389 -5.99 22.25 10.43
N THR A 390 -6.33 21.41 11.41
CA THR A 390 -7.29 21.78 12.47
C THR A 390 -6.76 22.89 13.36
N GLU A 391 -5.47 22.88 13.70
CA GLU A 391 -4.80 23.91 14.48
C GLU A 391 -4.81 25.27 13.75
N LEU A 392 -4.50 25.27 12.44
CA LEU A 392 -4.57 26.47 11.62
C LEU A 392 -6.03 26.99 11.47
N PHE A 393 -6.97 26.08 11.24
CA PHE A 393 -8.38 26.44 11.18
C PHE A 393 -8.83 27.12 12.49
N ASP A 394 -8.55 26.51 13.64
CA ASP A 394 -8.89 27.07 14.95
C ASP A 394 -8.24 28.43 15.22
N SER A 395 -7.00 28.60 14.75
CA SER A 395 -6.27 29.87 14.90
C SER A 395 -6.83 31.00 14.06
N PHE A 396 -7.55 30.69 12.98
CA PHE A 396 -7.98 31.71 12.00
C PHE A 396 -9.49 31.81 11.77
N LYS A 397 -10.31 30.87 12.26
CA LYS A 397 -11.76 30.80 12.02
C LYS A 397 -12.53 32.06 12.47
N ASP A 398 -12.02 32.77 13.48
CA ASP A 398 -12.67 33.97 14.04
C ASP A 398 -12.06 35.28 13.49
N ARG A 399 -11.15 35.23 12.53
CA ARG A 399 -10.64 36.42 11.86
C ARG A 399 -11.72 37.02 10.94
N LYS A 400 -12.08 38.28 11.20
CA LYS A 400 -12.95 39.09 10.36
C LYS A 400 -12.18 39.70 9.20
#